data_f70911eec162c11aa76c240dd2578d29
#
_entry.id   f70911eec162c11aa76c240dd2578d29
#
_cell.length_a   1.000
_cell.length_b   1.000
_cell.length_c   1.000
_cell.angle_alpha   90.00
_cell.angle_beta   90.00
_cell.angle_gamma   90.00
#
_symmetry.space_group_name_H-M   'P 1'
#
loop_
_entity.id
_entity.type
_entity.pdbx_description
1 polymer ?
#
loop_
_entity_poly.entity_id
_entity_poly.type
_entity_poly.pdbx_seq_one_letter_code
_entity_poly.pdbx_strand_id
1 'polypeptide(L)'
;MSKTTIGEVVSRVRNQIKAVRQDAFLTDRFIYSIVGKHAKWLMKREDSKNNLMKFNSIMQTLDKVELIEIDRIEAGCINLSTNIKIMRTRNTIPVFMQGYWGPLIRQITSVDGQIDFQPIAPTQYAILSQSKNFKYNKTNYYWYLNDNLYFPDIQWQYVRIEGVFEDDIAPYKCSDCKNNYNCIVRQDQTFSVPDYLFGEIETNVLKDLSVMVQFPTDDVHDNKNITR
;
A
#
# COMPACT_ATOMS: atom_id res chain seq x y z
N MET A 1 8.11 -20.07 -8.50
CA MET A 1 6.65 -19.93 -8.50
C MET A 1 6.32 -18.67 -9.31
N SER A 2 5.54 -18.79 -10.38
CA SER A 2 5.08 -17.62 -11.13
C SER A 2 4.11 -16.85 -10.23
N LYS A 3 4.41 -15.60 -9.96
CA LYS A 3 3.49 -14.74 -9.20
C LYS A 3 2.33 -14.38 -10.12
N THR A 4 1.11 -14.60 -9.67
CA THR A 4 -0.09 -14.19 -10.40
C THR A 4 -0.09 -12.68 -10.61
N THR A 5 -0.32 -12.22 -11.83
CA THR A 5 -0.43 -10.80 -12.12
C THR A 5 -1.85 -10.30 -11.90
N ILE A 6 -1.99 -9.01 -11.65
CA ILE A 6 -3.33 -8.41 -11.49
C ILE A 6 -4.14 -8.52 -12.79
N GLY A 7 -3.47 -8.47 -13.95
CA GLY A 7 -4.09 -8.65 -15.26
C GLY A 7 -4.67 -10.04 -15.48
N GLU A 8 -4.02 -11.09 -14.95
CA GLU A 8 -4.56 -12.46 -14.98
C GLU A 8 -5.86 -12.58 -14.18
N VAL A 9 -5.90 -12.00 -12.97
CA VAL A 9 -7.13 -12.00 -12.14
C VAL A 9 -8.27 -11.27 -12.85
N VAL A 10 -7.99 -10.09 -13.40
CA VAL A 10 -8.98 -9.31 -14.17
C VAL A 10 -9.47 -10.06 -15.39
N SER A 11 -8.58 -10.73 -16.13
CA SER A 11 -8.93 -11.52 -17.31
C SER A 11 -9.80 -12.72 -16.95
N ARG A 12 -9.52 -13.41 -15.84
CA ARG A 12 -10.34 -14.54 -15.35
C ARG A 12 -11.75 -14.06 -14.99
N VAL A 13 -11.85 -12.98 -14.19
CA VAL A 13 -13.14 -12.39 -13.80
C VAL A 13 -13.93 -11.95 -15.03
N ARG A 14 -13.29 -11.29 -15.99
CA ARG A 14 -13.93 -10.87 -17.24
C ARG A 14 -14.47 -12.05 -18.04
N ASN A 15 -13.68 -13.11 -18.20
CA ASN A 15 -14.09 -14.29 -18.97
C ASN A 15 -15.28 -14.99 -18.31
N GLN A 16 -15.31 -15.04 -16.97
CA GLN A 16 -16.44 -15.64 -16.24
C GLN A 16 -17.72 -14.82 -16.43
N ILE A 17 -17.64 -13.47 -16.38
CA ILE A 17 -18.80 -12.61 -16.61
C ILE A 17 -19.29 -12.71 -18.05
N LYS A 18 -18.38 -12.71 -19.03
CA LYS A 18 -18.74 -12.88 -20.45
C LYS A 18 -19.38 -14.24 -20.74
N ALA A 19 -18.99 -15.30 -20.02
CA ALA A 19 -19.63 -16.61 -20.13
C ALA A 19 -21.08 -16.60 -19.65
N VAL A 20 -21.43 -15.71 -18.70
CA VAL A 20 -22.78 -15.58 -18.17
C VAL A 20 -23.61 -14.57 -18.98
N ARG A 21 -23.01 -13.45 -19.39
CA ARG A 21 -23.63 -12.40 -20.19
C ARG A 21 -22.66 -11.84 -21.23
N GLN A 22 -22.91 -12.14 -22.49
CA GLN A 22 -22.08 -11.68 -23.61
C GLN A 22 -22.13 -10.15 -23.81
N ASP A 23 -23.26 -9.52 -23.46
CA ASP A 23 -23.51 -8.08 -23.65
C ASP A 23 -23.04 -7.21 -22.49
N ALA A 24 -22.46 -7.79 -21.43
CA ALA A 24 -21.99 -7.01 -20.29
C ALA A 24 -20.77 -6.17 -20.68
N PHE A 25 -20.98 -4.85 -20.83
CA PHE A 25 -19.91 -3.91 -21.11
C PHE A 25 -19.23 -3.44 -19.81
N LEU A 26 -18.21 -4.18 -19.39
CA LEU A 26 -17.39 -3.85 -18.23
C LEU A 26 -16.00 -3.42 -18.67
N THR A 27 -15.61 -2.19 -18.30
CA THR A 27 -14.26 -1.70 -18.58
C THR A 27 -13.25 -2.36 -17.64
N ASP A 28 -12.04 -2.63 -18.12
CA ASP A 28 -10.95 -3.16 -17.29
C ASP A 28 -10.69 -2.31 -16.07
N ARG A 29 -10.71 -0.98 -16.25
CA ARG A 29 -10.50 -0.04 -15.16
C ARG A 29 -11.51 -0.23 -14.03
N PHE A 30 -12.75 -0.53 -14.34
CA PHE A 30 -13.78 -0.79 -13.36
C PHE A 30 -13.54 -2.11 -12.62
N ILE A 31 -13.21 -3.19 -13.36
CA ILE A 31 -12.87 -4.48 -12.76
C ILE A 31 -11.64 -4.35 -11.85
N TYR A 32 -10.60 -3.64 -12.29
CA TYR A 32 -9.43 -3.33 -11.45
C TYR A 32 -9.80 -2.66 -10.14
N SER A 33 -10.71 -1.68 -10.20
CA SER A 33 -11.15 -0.95 -9.00
C SER A 33 -11.82 -1.88 -7.98
N ILE A 34 -12.71 -2.77 -8.45
CA ILE A 34 -13.42 -3.72 -7.59
C ILE A 34 -12.45 -4.77 -7.03
N VAL A 35 -11.57 -5.33 -7.86
CA VAL A 35 -10.55 -6.29 -7.43
C VAL A 35 -9.67 -5.65 -6.34
N GLY A 36 -9.21 -4.42 -6.55
CA GLY A 36 -8.41 -3.69 -5.57
C GLY A 36 -9.15 -3.44 -4.25
N LYS A 37 -10.45 -3.09 -4.32
CA LYS A 37 -11.31 -2.91 -3.13
C LYS A 37 -11.40 -4.19 -2.30
N HIS A 38 -11.70 -5.33 -2.93
CA HIS A 38 -11.80 -6.61 -2.24
C HIS A 38 -10.46 -7.09 -1.71
N ALA A 39 -9.38 -6.90 -2.46
CA ALA A 39 -8.03 -7.19 -2.01
C ALA A 39 -7.67 -6.44 -0.72
N LYS A 40 -7.86 -5.11 -0.71
CA LYS A 40 -7.60 -4.29 0.48
C LYS A 40 -8.46 -4.71 1.67
N TRP A 41 -9.73 -5.03 1.44
CA TRP A 41 -10.62 -5.48 2.51
C TRP A 41 -10.19 -6.83 3.11
N LEU A 42 -9.86 -7.80 2.27
CA LEU A 42 -9.39 -9.12 2.72
C LEU A 42 -8.03 -9.03 3.43
N MET A 43 -7.12 -8.21 2.93
CA MET A 43 -5.84 -7.96 3.58
C MET A 43 -6.03 -7.37 4.98
N LYS A 44 -6.93 -6.39 5.17
CA LYS A 44 -7.27 -5.86 6.49
C LYS A 44 -7.86 -6.92 7.42
N ARG A 45 -8.69 -7.81 6.90
CA ARG A 45 -9.25 -8.94 7.65
C ARG A 45 -8.16 -9.91 8.12
N GLU A 46 -7.21 -10.24 7.25
CA GLU A 46 -6.09 -11.11 7.62
C GLU A 46 -5.12 -10.44 8.59
N ASP A 47 -4.91 -9.13 8.48
CA ASP A 47 -4.10 -8.38 9.43
C ASP A 47 -4.71 -8.43 10.84
N SER A 48 -6.04 -8.29 10.97
CA SER A 48 -6.73 -8.41 12.25
C SER A 48 -6.50 -9.76 12.94
N LYS A 49 -6.17 -10.81 12.17
CA LYS A 49 -5.80 -12.13 12.67
C LYS A 49 -4.30 -12.29 12.98
N ASN A 50 -3.51 -11.22 12.88
CA ASN A 50 -2.06 -11.20 13.03
C ASN A 50 -1.32 -12.16 12.06
N ASN A 51 -1.87 -12.43 10.90
CA ASN A 51 -1.29 -13.37 9.94
C ASN A 51 -0.45 -12.68 8.86
N LEU A 52 -0.77 -11.45 8.48
CA LEU A 52 -0.17 -10.77 7.33
C LEU A 52 1.34 -10.59 7.45
N MET A 53 1.84 -10.20 8.61
CA MET A 53 3.27 -9.99 8.83
C MET A 53 4.11 -11.29 8.75
N LYS A 54 3.47 -12.45 8.75
CA LYS A 54 4.13 -13.76 8.61
C LYS A 54 4.43 -14.11 7.15
N PHE A 55 3.78 -13.45 6.19
CA PHE A 55 3.94 -13.77 4.78
C PHE A 55 5.03 -12.92 4.13
N ASN A 56 6.21 -13.48 3.97
CA ASN A 56 7.31 -12.82 3.26
C ASN A 56 6.98 -12.55 1.77
N SER A 57 6.05 -13.28 1.19
CA SER A 57 5.71 -13.16 -0.24
C SER A 57 5.04 -11.83 -0.61
N ILE A 58 4.37 -11.19 0.34
CA ILE A 58 3.68 -9.90 0.14
C ILE A 58 4.53 -8.70 0.52
N MET A 59 5.63 -8.94 1.24
CA MET A 59 6.52 -7.87 1.66
C MET A 59 7.30 -7.33 0.46
N GLN A 60 7.32 -6.04 0.37
CA GLN A 60 8.04 -5.30 -0.66
C GLN A 60 9.09 -4.43 0.01
N THR A 61 10.25 -4.31 -0.62
CA THR A 61 11.39 -3.59 -0.07
C THR A 61 11.78 -2.44 -0.97
N LEU A 62 11.94 -1.26 -0.37
CA LEU A 62 12.63 -0.11 -0.94
C LEU A 62 14.04 -0.10 -0.39
N ASP A 63 15.01 -0.56 -1.17
CA ASP A 63 16.37 -0.83 -0.69
C ASP A 63 17.17 0.44 -0.39
N LYS A 64 16.86 1.54 -1.08
CA LYS A 64 17.61 2.79 -0.97
C LYS A 64 16.69 4.00 -1.10
N VAL A 65 16.25 4.51 0.04
CA VAL A 65 15.46 5.73 0.12
C VAL A 65 16.32 6.88 0.60
N GLU A 66 16.42 7.92 -0.21
CA GLU A 66 17.25 9.10 0.09
C GLU A 66 16.59 9.98 1.14
N LEU A 67 17.41 10.49 2.07
CA LEU A 67 17.01 11.38 3.13
C LEU A 67 17.57 12.78 2.91
N ILE A 68 16.81 13.79 3.29
CA ILE A 68 17.21 15.21 3.30
C ILE A 68 17.02 15.79 4.69
N GLU A 69 17.87 16.72 5.07
CA GLU A 69 17.72 17.51 6.30
C GLU A 69 16.60 18.53 6.13
N ILE A 70 15.73 18.65 7.11
CA ILE A 70 14.59 19.58 7.11
C ILE A 70 14.46 20.33 8.41
N ASP A 71 13.67 21.41 8.38
CA ASP A 71 13.33 22.18 9.57
C ASP A 71 12.35 21.46 10.48
N ARG A 72 12.42 21.73 11.77
CA ARG A 72 11.58 21.12 12.82
C ARG A 72 10.11 21.45 12.67
N ILE A 73 9.79 22.61 12.13
CA ILE A 73 8.41 23.06 11.89
C ILE A 73 7.74 22.10 10.90
N GLU A 74 8.45 21.74 9.83
CA GLU A 74 7.98 20.80 8.82
C GLU A 74 7.78 19.38 9.38
N ALA A 75 8.63 19.00 10.32
CA ALA A 75 8.55 17.68 10.98
C ALA A 75 7.45 17.58 12.05
N GLY A 76 6.70 18.66 12.33
CA GLY A 76 5.69 18.69 13.39
C GLY A 76 6.28 18.69 14.81
N CYS A 77 7.58 18.97 14.97
CA CYS A 77 8.31 18.88 16.23
C CYS A 77 8.89 20.24 16.67
N ILE A 78 8.06 21.22 16.92
CA ILE A 78 8.48 22.60 17.27
C ILE A 78 9.28 22.63 18.58
N ASN A 79 8.98 21.76 19.53
CA ASN A 79 9.56 21.76 20.88
C ASN A 79 10.85 20.93 21.01
N LEU A 80 11.44 20.49 19.92
CA LEU A 80 12.72 19.77 19.97
C LEU A 80 13.90 20.73 20.24
N SER A 81 14.91 20.21 20.94
CA SER A 81 16.18 20.90 21.17
C SER A 81 16.81 21.36 19.85
N THR A 82 17.47 22.54 19.87
CA THR A 82 18.10 23.14 18.67
C THR A 82 19.19 22.27 18.07
N ASN A 83 19.76 21.35 18.83
CA ASN A 83 20.86 20.50 18.39
C ASN A 83 20.42 19.21 17.69
N ILE A 84 19.13 18.89 17.70
CA ILE A 84 18.62 17.68 17.06
C ILE A 84 18.30 17.98 15.60
N LYS A 85 19.00 17.30 14.70
CA LYS A 85 18.73 17.34 13.27
C LYS A 85 17.60 16.34 12.95
N ILE A 86 16.73 16.72 12.02
CA ILE A 86 15.67 15.85 11.56
C ILE A 86 15.89 15.61 10.07
N MET A 87 15.95 14.34 9.72
CA MET A 87 15.99 13.89 8.33
C MET A 87 14.61 13.44 7.89
N ARG A 88 14.26 13.71 6.64
CA ARG A 88 13.01 13.25 6.00
C ARG A 88 13.32 12.54 4.69
N THR A 89 12.46 11.64 4.27
CA THR A 89 12.53 11.06 2.92
C THR A 89 12.44 12.19 1.88
N ARG A 90 13.36 12.19 0.91
CA ARG A 90 13.43 13.24 -0.11
C ARG A 90 12.17 13.31 -0.96
N ASN A 91 11.68 12.14 -1.38
CA ASN A 91 10.45 12.00 -2.12
C ASN A 91 9.39 11.37 -1.21
N THR A 92 8.12 11.61 -1.53
CA THR A 92 7.02 10.85 -0.94
C THR A 92 7.22 9.37 -1.20
N ILE A 93 6.99 8.56 -0.20
CA ILE A 93 7.03 7.09 -0.32
C ILE A 93 5.67 6.57 -0.77
N PRO A 94 5.62 5.38 -1.40
CA PRO A 94 4.35 4.74 -1.74
C PRO A 94 3.50 4.60 -0.49
N VAL A 95 2.19 4.79 -0.62
CA VAL A 95 1.27 4.70 0.51
C VAL A 95 1.31 3.29 1.10
N PHE A 96 1.58 3.19 2.38
CA PHE A 96 1.49 1.92 3.09
C PHE A 96 0.05 1.47 3.20
N MET A 97 -0.16 0.19 3.00
CA MET A 97 -1.46 -0.41 3.29
C MET A 97 -1.80 -0.20 4.76
N GLN A 98 -3.01 0.33 5.01
CA GLN A 98 -3.48 0.55 6.37
C GLN A 98 -4.04 -0.74 6.93
N GLY A 99 -3.38 -1.29 7.93
CA GLY A 99 -3.84 -2.42 8.72
C GLY A 99 -4.80 -2.01 9.84
N TYR A 100 -5.13 -2.96 10.71
CA TYR A 100 -5.98 -2.72 11.87
C TYR A 100 -5.29 -1.82 12.90
N TRP A 101 -3.98 -1.99 13.09
CA TRP A 101 -3.18 -1.29 14.10
C TRP A 101 -2.39 -0.10 13.54
N GLY A 102 -2.53 0.22 12.27
CA GLY A 102 -1.80 1.29 11.60
C GLY A 102 -1.20 0.86 10.26
N PRO A 103 -0.24 1.63 9.73
CA PRO A 103 0.42 1.28 8.48
C PRO A 103 1.21 -0.02 8.62
N LEU A 104 1.11 -0.88 7.61
CA LEU A 104 1.79 -2.18 7.59
C LEU A 104 3.27 -2.02 7.23
N ILE A 105 4.02 -1.46 8.15
CA ILE A 105 5.49 -1.34 8.09
C ILE A 105 6.08 -2.50 8.87
N ARG A 106 6.85 -3.35 8.20
CA ARG A 106 7.52 -4.49 8.86
C ARG A 106 8.75 -4.02 9.61
N GLN A 107 9.61 -3.30 8.91
CA GLN A 107 10.83 -2.75 9.49
C GLN A 107 11.36 -1.59 8.64
N ILE A 108 12.05 -0.69 9.30
CA ILE A 108 12.88 0.33 8.68
C ILE A 108 14.27 0.17 9.24
N THR A 109 15.26 0.03 8.37
CA THR A 109 16.64 -0.23 8.78
C THR A 109 17.62 0.70 8.05
N SER A 110 18.85 0.74 8.55
CA SER A 110 19.98 1.23 7.76
C SER A 110 20.14 0.39 6.49
N VAL A 111 20.81 0.91 5.47
CA VAL A 111 21.01 0.20 4.19
C VAL A 111 21.73 -1.13 4.37
N ASP A 112 22.63 -1.22 5.33
CA ASP A 112 23.36 -2.43 5.71
C ASP A 112 22.56 -3.41 6.58
N GLY A 113 21.35 -3.01 7.03
CA GLY A 113 20.45 -3.84 7.83
C GLY A 113 20.88 -4.03 9.29
N GLN A 114 21.92 -3.33 9.76
CA GLN A 114 22.44 -3.54 11.12
C GLN A 114 21.68 -2.76 12.18
N ILE A 115 21.06 -1.65 11.80
CA ILE A 115 20.40 -0.75 12.73
C ILE A 115 18.93 -0.69 12.37
N ASP A 116 18.08 -0.95 13.36
CA ASP A 116 16.62 -0.93 13.24
C ASP A 116 16.06 0.36 13.84
N PHE A 117 14.96 0.85 13.26
CA PHE A 117 14.22 2.02 13.72
C PHE A 117 12.90 1.62 14.35
N GLN A 118 12.55 2.25 15.45
CA GLN A 118 11.27 2.04 16.13
C GLN A 118 10.28 3.17 15.85
N PRO A 119 9.01 2.84 15.61
CA PRO A 119 7.97 3.86 15.42
C PRO A 119 7.72 4.62 16.73
N ILE A 120 7.60 5.94 16.63
CA ILE A 120 7.25 6.82 17.75
C ILE A 120 6.38 7.97 17.26
N ALA A 121 5.50 8.50 18.10
CA ALA A 121 4.81 9.74 17.78
C ALA A 121 5.74 10.95 18.00
N PRO A 122 5.65 12.01 17.16
CA PRO A 122 6.50 13.20 17.29
C PRO A 122 6.47 13.84 18.71
N THR A 123 5.28 13.88 19.30
CA THR A 123 5.08 14.40 20.66
C THR A 123 5.76 13.55 21.73
N GLN A 124 5.70 12.23 21.59
CA GLN A 124 6.38 11.30 22.50
C GLN A 124 7.90 11.43 22.38
N TYR A 125 8.41 11.56 21.16
CA TYR A 125 9.83 11.78 20.95
C TYR A 125 10.30 13.10 21.61
N ALA A 126 9.53 14.17 21.47
CA ALA A 126 9.85 15.46 22.10
C ALA A 126 9.95 15.35 23.65
N ILE A 127 9.06 14.60 24.28
CA ILE A 127 9.10 14.33 25.71
C ILE A 127 10.31 13.47 26.09
N LEU A 128 10.56 12.41 25.33
CA LEU A 128 11.69 11.51 25.58
C LEU A 128 13.03 12.25 25.45
N SER A 129 13.19 13.08 24.44
CA SER A 129 14.43 13.84 24.20
C SER A 129 14.80 14.82 25.32
N GLN A 130 13.80 15.26 26.11
CA GLN A 130 14.03 16.12 27.29
C GLN A 130 14.43 15.34 28.54
N SER A 131 14.31 14.01 28.52
CA SER A 131 14.67 13.17 29.66
C SER A 131 16.19 13.17 29.88
N LYS A 132 16.60 13.30 31.15
CA LYS A 132 18.04 13.25 31.55
C LYS A 132 18.75 11.97 31.08
N ASN A 133 18.02 10.88 30.98
CA ASN A 133 18.55 9.58 30.59
C ASN A 133 18.54 9.34 29.09
N PHE A 134 17.94 10.25 28.29
CA PHE A 134 17.81 10.08 26.84
C PHE A 134 19.15 9.92 26.13
N LYS A 135 20.20 10.62 26.61
CA LYS A 135 21.56 10.51 26.06
C LYS A 135 22.17 9.08 26.08
N TYR A 136 21.62 8.21 26.92
CA TYR A 136 22.03 6.82 26.99
C TYR A 136 21.17 5.88 26.12
N ASN A 137 20.08 6.42 25.58
CA ASN A 137 19.21 5.65 24.68
C ASN A 137 19.88 5.54 23.30
N LYS A 138 20.13 4.29 22.90
CA LYS A 138 20.70 3.97 21.58
C LYS A 138 19.64 3.61 20.55
N THR A 139 18.36 3.72 20.90
CA THR A 139 17.26 3.36 20.00
C THR A 139 17.06 4.48 18.99
N ASN A 140 17.05 4.13 17.72
CA ASN A 140 16.70 5.05 16.65
C ASN A 140 15.19 5.03 16.43
N TYR A 141 14.63 6.20 16.19
CA TYR A 141 13.19 6.37 16.05
C TYR A 141 12.82 6.92 14.69
N TYR A 142 11.58 6.65 14.28
CA TYR A 142 10.97 7.28 13.12
C TYR A 142 9.49 7.57 13.36
N TRP A 143 8.91 8.47 12.57
CA TRP A 143 7.46 8.62 12.45
C TRP A 143 7.05 8.80 11.00
N TYR A 144 5.83 8.41 10.71
CA TYR A 144 5.23 8.53 9.39
C TYR A 144 4.18 9.64 9.41
N LEU A 145 4.34 10.64 8.54
CA LEU A 145 3.43 11.77 8.43
C LEU A 145 3.40 12.25 6.97
N ASN A 146 2.18 12.47 6.43
CA ASN A 146 1.99 13.01 5.07
C ASN A 146 2.84 12.29 4.00
N ASP A 147 2.77 10.97 3.98
CA ASP A 147 3.48 10.10 3.04
C ASP A 147 5.01 10.25 3.05
N ASN A 148 5.55 10.75 4.15
CA ASN A 148 6.98 10.84 4.39
C ASN A 148 7.36 10.19 5.72
N LEU A 149 8.57 9.67 5.77
CA LEU A 149 9.19 9.21 7.01
C LEU A 149 10.15 10.26 7.52
N TYR A 150 10.13 10.46 8.81
CA TYR A 150 10.96 11.41 9.52
C TYR A 150 11.83 10.67 10.54
N PHE A 151 13.08 11.04 10.59
CA PHE A 151 14.10 10.40 11.41
C PHE A 151 14.83 11.46 12.23
N PRO A 152 14.64 11.51 13.54
CA PRO A 152 15.37 12.42 14.40
C PRO A 152 16.78 11.89 14.69
N ASP A 153 17.71 12.80 14.86
CA ASP A 153 19.08 12.55 15.36
C ASP A 153 19.89 11.50 14.58
N ILE A 154 19.68 11.44 13.26
CA ILE A 154 20.49 10.59 12.37
C ILE A 154 21.29 11.43 11.38
N GLN A 155 22.43 10.88 10.94
CA GLN A 155 23.31 11.53 9.94
C GLN A 155 23.37 10.75 8.63
N TRP A 156 22.54 9.73 8.47
CA TRP A 156 22.55 8.89 7.28
C TRP A 156 21.79 9.54 6.14
N GLN A 157 22.29 9.29 4.93
CA GLN A 157 21.67 9.77 3.71
C GLN A 157 20.64 8.81 3.12
N TYR A 158 20.64 7.54 3.56
CA TYR A 158 19.80 6.51 2.99
C TYR A 158 19.28 5.55 4.07
N VAL A 159 18.06 5.07 3.86
CA VAL A 159 17.43 4.03 4.67
C VAL A 159 16.80 2.97 3.77
N ARG A 160 16.61 1.79 4.33
CA ARG A 160 15.87 0.68 3.73
C ARG A 160 14.53 0.54 4.41
N ILE A 161 13.48 0.38 3.62
CA ILE A 161 12.09 0.29 4.11
C ILE A 161 11.50 -1.02 3.61
N GLU A 162 10.90 -1.79 4.52
CA GLU A 162 10.19 -3.02 4.20
C GLU A 162 8.77 -2.97 4.75
N GLY A 163 7.78 -3.23 3.89
CA GLY A 163 6.38 -3.17 4.27
C GLY A 163 5.44 -3.65 3.16
N VAL A 164 4.15 -3.48 3.40
CA VAL A 164 3.11 -3.74 2.41
C VAL A 164 2.58 -2.41 1.91
N PHE A 165 2.67 -2.19 0.60
CA PHE A 165 2.23 -0.95 -0.04
C PHE A 165 0.90 -1.16 -0.76
N GLU A 166 0.08 -0.10 -0.82
CA GLU A 166 -1.19 -0.13 -1.55
C GLU A 166 -0.98 -0.14 -3.05
N ASP A 167 0.02 0.61 -3.52
CA ASP A 167 0.38 0.72 -4.92
C ASP A 167 1.67 -0.03 -5.23
N ASP A 168 1.91 -0.26 -6.51
CA ASP A 168 3.16 -0.87 -6.95
C ASP A 168 4.35 0.04 -6.65
N ILE A 169 5.42 -0.55 -6.13
CA ILE A 169 6.67 0.14 -5.81
C ILE A 169 7.65 0.20 -6.99
N ALA A 170 7.32 -0.42 -8.14
CA ALA A 170 8.21 -0.42 -9.31
C ALA A 170 8.61 1.00 -9.76
N PRO A 171 7.71 2.01 -9.78
CA PRO A 171 8.07 3.38 -10.10
C PRO A 171 9.08 4.01 -9.14
N TYR A 172 9.11 3.56 -7.89
CA TYR A 172 10.01 4.07 -6.86
C TYR A 172 11.38 3.38 -6.85
N LYS A 173 11.48 2.20 -7.47
CA LYS A 173 12.75 1.47 -7.63
C LYS A 173 13.58 1.98 -8.80
N CYS A 174 12.96 2.62 -9.77
CA CYS A 174 13.62 3.17 -10.95
C CYS A 174 14.00 4.62 -10.72
N SER A 175 15.25 4.91 -10.34
CA SER A 175 15.79 6.28 -10.29
C SER A 175 15.76 7.00 -11.65
N ASP A 176 15.76 6.24 -12.75
CA ASP A 176 15.85 6.74 -14.12
C ASP A 176 14.51 6.80 -14.86
N CYS A 177 13.39 6.49 -14.22
CA CYS A 177 12.07 6.50 -14.85
C CYS A 177 11.57 7.88 -15.31
N LYS A 178 12.33 8.95 -15.09
CA LYS A 178 11.99 10.28 -15.61
C LYS A 178 12.03 10.37 -17.13
N ASN A 179 12.70 9.44 -17.82
CA ASN A 179 12.94 9.51 -19.27
C ASN A 179 12.57 8.25 -20.08
N ASN A 180 12.15 7.16 -19.46
CA ASN A 180 11.81 5.94 -20.19
C ASN A 180 10.40 5.46 -19.87
N TYR A 181 9.54 5.47 -20.88
CA TYR A 181 8.16 4.94 -20.88
C TYR A 181 8.05 3.42 -20.69
N ASN A 182 9.11 2.74 -20.27
CA ASN A 182 9.10 1.31 -19.92
C ASN A 182 8.64 1.06 -18.49
N CYS A 183 7.73 1.90 -17.96
CA CYS A 183 7.01 1.54 -16.76
C CYS A 183 6.21 0.26 -17.06
N ILE A 184 6.42 -0.77 -16.25
CA ILE A 184 5.68 -2.03 -16.31
C ILE A 184 4.20 -1.68 -16.43
N VAL A 185 3.56 -2.17 -17.48
CA VAL A 185 2.13 -1.96 -17.69
C VAL A 185 1.40 -2.50 -16.46
N ARG A 186 0.42 -1.77 -15.96
CA ARG A 186 -0.31 -2.14 -14.73
C ARG A 186 -0.84 -3.58 -14.74
N GLN A 187 -1.08 -4.13 -15.92
CA GLN A 187 -1.54 -5.50 -16.12
C GLN A 187 -0.47 -6.54 -15.78
N ASP A 188 0.81 -6.21 -15.99
CA ASP A 188 1.93 -7.12 -15.76
C ASP A 188 2.48 -7.03 -14.33
N GLN A 189 1.92 -6.14 -13.52
CA GLN A 189 2.31 -5.99 -12.13
C GLN A 189 1.92 -7.22 -11.31
N THR A 190 2.84 -7.67 -10.47
CA THR A 190 2.55 -8.75 -9.53
C THR A 190 1.53 -8.30 -8.51
N PHE A 191 0.49 -9.08 -8.32
CA PHE A 191 -0.52 -8.78 -7.33
C PHE A 191 0.02 -9.08 -5.93
N SER A 192 0.20 -8.06 -5.11
CA SER A 192 0.78 -8.15 -3.76
C SER A 192 -0.25 -8.67 -2.74
N VAL A 193 -0.84 -9.83 -3.03
CA VAL A 193 -1.81 -10.49 -2.18
C VAL A 193 -1.37 -11.96 -1.99
N PRO A 194 -1.58 -12.56 -0.81
CA PRO A 194 -1.33 -13.99 -0.61
C PRO A 194 -2.15 -14.86 -1.55
N ASP A 195 -1.54 -15.87 -2.14
CA ASP A 195 -2.16 -16.73 -3.15
C ASP A 195 -3.47 -17.39 -2.68
N TYR A 196 -3.57 -17.74 -1.40
CA TYR A 196 -4.76 -18.37 -0.84
C TYR A 196 -6.00 -17.46 -0.81
N LEU A 197 -5.81 -16.13 -0.92
CA LEU A 197 -6.92 -15.17 -0.96
C LEU A 197 -7.48 -14.95 -2.37
N PHE A 198 -6.79 -15.38 -3.43
CA PHE A 198 -7.26 -15.11 -4.80
C PHE A 198 -8.63 -15.70 -5.09
N GLY A 199 -8.89 -16.92 -4.66
CA GLY A 199 -10.21 -17.55 -4.87
C GLY A 199 -11.33 -16.79 -4.17
N GLU A 200 -11.07 -16.25 -2.99
CA GLU A 200 -12.06 -15.45 -2.25
C GLU A 200 -12.24 -14.06 -2.90
N ILE A 201 -11.17 -13.45 -3.40
CA ILE A 201 -11.25 -12.18 -4.15
C ILE A 201 -12.10 -12.38 -5.40
N GLU A 202 -11.78 -13.38 -6.23
CA GLU A 202 -12.52 -13.69 -7.46
C GLU A 202 -14.01 -13.91 -7.17
N THR A 203 -14.33 -14.70 -6.14
CA THR A 203 -15.72 -14.97 -5.74
C THR A 203 -16.47 -13.72 -5.31
N ASN A 204 -15.87 -12.87 -4.49
CA ASN A 204 -16.50 -11.66 -4.01
C ASN A 204 -16.68 -10.63 -5.14
N VAL A 205 -15.68 -10.49 -6.02
CA VAL A 205 -15.75 -9.63 -7.20
C VAL A 205 -16.87 -10.08 -8.14
N LEU A 206 -16.96 -11.39 -8.42
CA LEU A 206 -18.02 -11.94 -9.25
C LEU A 206 -19.40 -11.71 -8.65
N LYS A 207 -19.53 -11.87 -7.34
CA LYS A 207 -20.79 -11.62 -6.63
C LYS A 207 -21.22 -10.17 -6.78
N ASP A 208 -20.32 -9.20 -6.54
CA ASP A 208 -20.63 -7.78 -6.69
C ASP A 208 -21.00 -7.44 -8.15
N LEU A 209 -20.22 -7.96 -9.11
CA LEU A 209 -20.48 -7.73 -10.53
C LEU A 209 -21.77 -8.40 -11.00
N SER A 210 -22.10 -9.60 -10.49
CA SER A 210 -23.35 -10.28 -10.84
C SER A 210 -24.58 -9.49 -10.39
N VAL A 211 -24.52 -8.88 -9.20
CA VAL A 211 -25.59 -7.99 -8.69
C VAL A 211 -25.73 -6.75 -9.58
N MET A 212 -24.60 -6.15 -10.01
CA MET A 212 -24.62 -4.96 -10.87
C MET A 212 -25.15 -5.26 -12.28
N VAL A 213 -24.86 -6.45 -12.81
CA VAL A 213 -25.30 -6.88 -14.15
C VAL A 213 -26.72 -7.46 -14.12
N GLN A 214 -27.25 -7.80 -12.94
CA GLN A 214 -28.63 -8.23 -12.73
C GLN A 214 -29.63 -7.09 -12.56
N PHE A 215 -29.28 -5.83 -12.97
CA PHE A 215 -30.29 -4.80 -13.08
C PHE A 215 -31.46 -5.34 -13.89
N PRO A 216 -32.71 -5.10 -13.44
CA PRO A 216 -33.86 -5.73 -14.03
C PRO A 216 -33.81 -5.51 -15.54
N THR A 217 -33.81 -6.61 -16.28
CA THR A 217 -34.40 -6.58 -17.60
C THR A 217 -35.68 -5.78 -17.41
N ASP A 218 -35.76 -4.63 -18.10
CA ASP A 218 -37.01 -3.90 -18.26
C ASP A 218 -38.05 -4.96 -18.54
N ASP A 219 -38.72 -5.36 -17.48
CA ASP A 219 -39.77 -6.35 -17.62
C ASP A 219 -40.78 -5.64 -18.49
N VAL A 220 -40.86 -6.09 -19.68
CA VAL A 220 -41.78 -5.86 -20.75
C VAL A 220 -43.20 -5.69 -20.21
N HIS A 221 -43.45 -4.67 -19.46
CA HIS A 221 -44.77 -4.20 -19.15
C HIS A 221 -45.36 -3.34 -20.30
N ASP A 222 -44.50 -2.97 -21.25
CA ASP A 222 -44.95 -2.23 -22.42
C ASP A 222 -45.83 -3.04 -23.38
N ASN A 223 -45.74 -4.36 -23.37
CA ASN A 223 -46.60 -5.18 -24.21
C ASN A 223 -48.04 -5.44 -23.67
N LYS A 224 -48.32 -5.02 -22.44
CA LYS A 224 -49.70 -5.15 -21.92
C LYS A 224 -50.59 -3.97 -22.21
N ASN A 225 -50.08 -2.86 -22.74
CA ASN A 225 -50.85 -1.68 -23.07
C ASN A 225 -51.24 -1.54 -24.56
N ILE A 226 -50.94 -2.53 -25.39
CA ILE A 226 -51.26 -2.49 -26.85
C ILE A 226 -52.52 -3.33 -27.19
N THR A 227 -53.29 -3.75 -26.22
CA THR A 227 -54.61 -4.34 -26.49
C THR A 227 -55.69 -3.43 -25.93
N ARG A 228 -55.97 -2.35 -26.68
CA ARG A 228 -57.26 -1.70 -26.75
C ARG A 228 -57.49 -1.17 -28.16
#